data_86fa0e23c971324204fde2bbb2648d51
#
_entry.id   86fa0e23c971324204fde2bbb2648d51
#
_cell.length_a   1.000
_cell.length_b   1.000
_cell.length_c   1.000
_cell.angle_alpha   90.00
_cell.angle_beta   90.00
_cell.angle_gamma   90.00
#
_symmetry.space_group_name_H-M   'P 1'
#
loop_
_entity.id
_entity.type
_entity.pdbx_description
1 polymer ?
#
loop_
_entity_poly.entity_id
_entity_poly.type
_entity_poly.pdbx_seq_one_letter_code
_entity_poly.pdbx_strand_id
1 'polypeptide(L)'
;MRRRDFLTLPIGLLLPPLVPASAEPTLQRGQYAADVGVLYNALTFRIEGTIEESVDRAAGEYSVLIAGDGTSISNRIESRGRFAENRWLPVHSRSWFSVGGRLSLTEIHYDYARRSISYRARAETFFLRRLRIVEDVVPIPTGLHVDDVVSATLNYADGLWRPSDGALRTFVVRRRRSPDEGPDDVSSSYRAELTPLEARLTTDAANGKSSAVFDLSPFSSWMRPSRPAEIIFGTNRRPELITSSMILGSSVTIRLGSV
;
A
#
# COMPACT_ATOMS: atom_id res chain seq x y z
N MET A 1 -67.99 -47.79 -28.80
CA MET A 1 -67.46 -46.43 -28.55
C MET A 1 -66.20 -46.55 -27.69
N ARG A 2 -64.99 -46.38 -28.26
CA ARG A 2 -63.71 -46.46 -27.56
C ARG A 2 -63.11 -45.03 -27.49
N ARG A 3 -62.96 -44.50 -26.29
CA ARG A 3 -62.25 -43.24 -26.01
C ARG A 3 -60.74 -43.47 -26.15
N ARG A 4 -60.09 -42.64 -26.96
CA ARG A 4 -58.65 -42.57 -27.07
C ARG A 4 -58.15 -41.46 -26.13
N ASP A 5 -57.38 -41.85 -25.13
CA ASP A 5 -56.69 -40.92 -24.25
C ASP A 5 -55.39 -40.47 -24.94
N PHE A 6 -55.28 -39.13 -25.14
CA PHE A 6 -54.07 -38.49 -25.61
C PHE A 6 -53.16 -38.23 -24.41
N LEU A 7 -52.03 -38.90 -24.36
CA LEU A 7 -50.95 -38.61 -23.46
C LEU A 7 -50.17 -37.38 -23.97
N THR A 8 -50.31 -36.21 -23.33
CA THR A 8 -49.46 -35.03 -23.52
C THR A 8 -48.21 -35.18 -22.65
N LEU A 9 -47.05 -35.42 -23.29
CA LEU A 9 -45.72 -35.31 -22.66
C LEU A 9 -45.33 -33.83 -22.50
N PRO A 10 -44.96 -33.37 -21.32
CA PRO A 10 -44.35 -32.03 -21.16
C PRO A 10 -42.89 -32.08 -21.63
N ILE A 11 -42.56 -31.37 -22.68
CA ILE A 11 -41.19 -31.09 -23.11
C ILE A 11 -40.62 -30.10 -22.11
N GLY A 12 -39.85 -30.61 -21.13
CA GLY A 12 -39.07 -29.81 -20.23
C GLY A 12 -37.91 -29.16 -21.01
N LEU A 13 -38.00 -27.85 -21.26
CA LEU A 13 -36.86 -27.05 -21.75
C LEU A 13 -35.78 -27.03 -20.65
N LEU A 14 -34.74 -27.87 -20.78
CA LEU A 14 -33.50 -27.75 -20.06
C LEU A 14 -32.73 -26.52 -20.56
N LEU A 15 -32.94 -25.38 -19.92
CA LEU A 15 -32.04 -24.24 -20.08
C LEU A 15 -30.67 -24.61 -19.53
N PRO A 16 -29.58 -24.45 -20.32
CA PRO A 16 -28.24 -24.67 -19.78
C PRO A 16 -27.99 -23.67 -18.62
N PRO A 17 -27.27 -24.07 -17.55
CA PRO A 17 -26.92 -23.16 -16.50
C PRO A 17 -26.13 -21.98 -17.12
N LEU A 18 -26.59 -20.77 -16.89
CA LEU A 18 -25.84 -19.53 -17.19
C LEU A 18 -24.58 -19.60 -16.32
N VAL A 19 -23.46 -20.03 -16.90
CA VAL A 19 -22.15 -19.87 -16.30
C VAL A 19 -21.94 -18.36 -16.19
N PRO A 20 -21.78 -17.80 -14.98
CA PRO A 20 -21.48 -16.36 -14.87
C PRO A 20 -20.20 -16.11 -15.65
N ALA A 21 -20.23 -15.18 -16.59
CA ALA A 21 -19.05 -14.72 -17.30
C ALA A 21 -18.06 -14.26 -16.23
N SER A 22 -16.91 -14.92 -16.14
CA SER A 22 -15.81 -14.46 -15.29
C SER A 22 -15.49 -13.04 -15.72
N ALA A 23 -15.71 -12.07 -14.86
CA ALA A 23 -15.29 -10.71 -15.15
C ALA A 23 -13.77 -10.74 -15.28
N GLU A 24 -13.26 -10.33 -16.43
CA GLU A 24 -11.81 -10.22 -16.61
C GLU A 24 -11.22 -9.24 -15.59
N PRO A 25 -9.99 -9.52 -15.08
CA PRO A 25 -9.33 -8.61 -14.16
C PRO A 25 -9.19 -7.22 -14.80
N THR A 26 -9.54 -6.19 -14.05
CA THR A 26 -9.36 -4.81 -14.51
C THR A 26 -7.90 -4.43 -14.38
N LEU A 27 -7.21 -4.32 -15.52
CA LEU A 27 -5.83 -3.83 -15.57
C LEU A 27 -5.85 -2.32 -15.77
N GLN A 28 -5.29 -1.59 -14.84
CA GLN A 28 -5.12 -0.14 -14.90
C GLN A 28 -3.63 0.21 -14.92
N ARG A 29 -3.27 1.25 -15.67
CA ARG A 29 -1.90 1.74 -15.75
C ARG A 29 -1.89 3.23 -15.50
N GLY A 30 -1.03 3.67 -14.59
CA GLY A 30 -0.77 5.06 -14.29
C GLY A 30 0.70 5.39 -14.39
N GLN A 31 1.00 6.68 -14.35
CA GLN A 31 2.36 7.21 -14.27
C GLN A 31 2.53 7.97 -12.97
N TYR A 32 3.75 8.05 -12.48
CA TYR A 32 4.07 8.92 -11.37
C TYR A 32 5.42 9.59 -11.57
N ALA A 33 5.59 10.74 -10.93
CA ALA A 33 6.86 11.42 -10.80
C ALA A 33 7.11 11.75 -9.33
N ALA A 34 8.31 11.51 -8.84
CA ALA A 34 8.70 11.84 -7.49
C ALA A 34 9.95 12.71 -7.48
N ASP A 35 9.90 13.81 -6.75
CA ASP A 35 11.03 14.69 -6.47
C ASP A 35 11.45 14.48 -5.00
N VAL A 36 12.70 14.12 -4.78
CA VAL A 36 13.29 13.90 -3.45
C VAL A 36 14.42 14.91 -3.26
N GLY A 37 14.20 15.88 -2.42
CA GLY A 37 15.22 16.86 -2.02
C GLY A 37 15.89 16.44 -0.72
N VAL A 38 17.23 16.49 -0.67
CA VAL A 38 18.04 16.13 0.50
C VAL A 38 18.96 17.28 0.85
N LEU A 39 19.23 17.49 2.15
CA LEU A 39 20.12 18.52 2.65
C LEU A 39 19.75 19.93 2.14
N TYR A 40 18.58 20.44 2.57
CA TYR A 40 18.05 21.73 2.13
C TYR A 40 17.90 21.82 0.59
N ASN A 41 17.58 20.67 -0.06
CA ASN A 41 17.50 20.51 -1.51
C ASN A 41 18.82 20.77 -2.27
N ALA A 42 19.97 20.74 -1.57
CA ALA A 42 21.28 20.78 -2.22
C ALA A 42 21.52 19.57 -3.14
N LEU A 43 20.88 18.46 -2.84
CA LEU A 43 20.82 17.27 -3.70
C LEU A 43 19.35 16.99 -4.02
N THR A 44 19.02 16.97 -5.29
CA THR A 44 17.67 16.63 -5.75
C THR A 44 17.72 15.40 -6.64
N PHE A 45 16.87 14.44 -6.33
CA PHE A 45 16.69 13.22 -7.11
C PHE A 45 15.28 13.23 -7.69
N ARG A 46 15.17 12.90 -8.97
CA ARG A 46 13.88 12.74 -9.65
C ARG A 46 13.71 11.32 -10.10
N ILE A 47 12.54 10.75 -9.83
CA ILE A 47 12.10 9.45 -10.31
C ILE A 47 10.90 9.68 -11.21
N GLU A 48 10.88 8.99 -12.34
CA GLU A 48 9.68 8.82 -13.16
C GLU A 48 9.38 7.33 -13.28
N GLY A 49 8.10 6.97 -13.22
CA GLY A 49 7.75 5.55 -13.18
C GLY A 49 6.31 5.28 -13.51
N THR A 50 5.97 3.99 -13.43
CA THR A 50 4.66 3.45 -13.74
C THR A 50 4.04 2.76 -12.54
N ILE A 51 2.72 2.74 -12.54
CA ILE A 51 1.88 1.95 -11.65
C ILE A 51 1.09 1.01 -12.53
N GLU A 52 1.22 -0.29 -12.30
CA GLU A 52 0.39 -1.31 -12.92
C GLU A 52 -0.47 -1.95 -11.83
N GLU A 53 -1.77 -1.81 -11.94
CA GLU A 53 -2.74 -2.33 -10.99
C GLU A 53 -3.66 -3.32 -11.69
N SER A 54 -3.73 -4.54 -11.19
CA SER A 54 -4.66 -5.57 -11.62
C SER A 54 -5.55 -5.94 -10.44
N VAL A 55 -6.86 -5.71 -10.58
CA VAL A 55 -7.85 -6.05 -9.54
C VAL A 55 -8.93 -6.93 -10.17
N ASP A 56 -8.96 -8.18 -9.74
CA ASP A 56 -10.02 -9.13 -10.06
C ASP A 56 -11.03 -9.18 -8.91
N ARG A 57 -12.15 -8.46 -9.06
CA ARG A 57 -13.20 -8.42 -8.03
C ARG A 57 -14.01 -9.70 -7.97
N ALA A 58 -14.04 -10.48 -9.04
CA ALA A 58 -14.76 -11.76 -9.06
C ALA A 58 -13.97 -12.86 -8.36
N ALA A 59 -12.66 -12.94 -8.61
CA ALA A 59 -11.76 -13.83 -7.89
C ALA A 59 -11.42 -13.31 -6.48
N GLY A 60 -11.62 -12.02 -6.22
CA GLY A 60 -11.22 -11.37 -4.99
C GLY A 60 -9.70 -11.28 -4.83
N GLU A 61 -8.97 -10.95 -5.90
CA GLU A 61 -7.52 -10.87 -5.91
C GLU A 61 -7.03 -9.53 -6.45
N TYR A 62 -5.89 -9.05 -5.95
CA TYR A 62 -5.19 -7.90 -6.52
C TYR A 62 -3.70 -8.16 -6.66
N SER A 63 -3.09 -7.48 -7.61
CA SER A 63 -1.64 -7.38 -7.79
C SER A 63 -1.30 -5.97 -8.28
N VAL A 64 -0.35 -5.33 -7.61
CA VAL A 64 0.11 -3.97 -7.96
C VAL A 64 1.63 -3.98 -8.05
N LEU A 65 2.12 -3.37 -9.11
CA LEU A 65 3.53 -3.07 -9.33
C LEU A 65 3.71 -1.56 -9.50
N ILE A 66 4.56 -0.96 -8.69
CA ILE A 66 5.01 0.41 -8.81
C ILE A 66 6.51 0.36 -9.07
N ALA A 67 6.96 0.88 -10.20
CA ALA A 67 8.37 0.87 -10.56
C ALA A 67 8.78 2.18 -11.21
N GLY A 68 9.93 2.70 -10.84
CA GLY A 68 10.45 3.92 -11.41
C GLY A 68 11.94 4.07 -11.23
N ASP A 69 12.52 4.84 -12.14
CA ASP A 69 13.94 5.08 -12.24
C ASP A 69 14.24 6.56 -12.42
N GLY A 70 15.39 6.97 -11.95
CA GLY A 70 15.95 8.29 -12.11
C GLY A 70 17.47 8.27 -11.95
N THR A 71 18.11 9.40 -12.10
CA THR A 71 19.56 9.49 -11.91
C THR A 71 19.92 9.18 -10.47
N SER A 72 20.63 8.08 -10.25
CA SER A 72 21.08 7.59 -8.94
C SER A 72 19.98 7.30 -7.92
N ILE A 73 18.73 7.12 -8.37
CA ILE A 73 17.61 6.76 -7.53
C ILE A 73 16.66 5.85 -8.32
N SER A 74 16.15 4.81 -7.68
CA SER A 74 15.14 3.92 -8.26
C SER A 74 14.33 3.25 -7.18
N ASN A 75 13.12 2.84 -7.53
CA ASN A 75 12.25 2.10 -6.62
C ASN A 75 11.43 1.06 -7.36
N ARG A 76 11.06 0.02 -6.61
CA ARG A 76 10.13 -1.00 -7.04
C ARG A 76 9.32 -1.47 -5.82
N ILE A 77 8.01 -1.43 -5.93
CA ILE A 77 7.08 -1.92 -4.91
C ILE A 77 6.16 -2.92 -5.60
N GLU A 78 6.07 -4.10 -5.03
CA GLU A 78 5.15 -5.14 -5.43
C GLU A 78 4.25 -5.47 -4.25
N SER A 79 2.95 -5.50 -4.47
CA SER A 79 1.99 -5.96 -3.48
C SER A 79 0.94 -6.81 -4.16
N ARG A 80 0.59 -7.91 -3.52
CA ARG A 80 -0.52 -8.78 -3.91
C ARG A 80 -1.29 -9.21 -2.68
N GLY A 81 -2.56 -9.39 -2.88
CA GLY A 81 -3.44 -9.75 -1.80
C GLY A 81 -4.78 -10.26 -2.28
N ARG A 82 -5.69 -10.40 -1.33
CA ARG A 82 -7.01 -10.96 -1.57
C ARG A 82 -8.09 -10.17 -0.86
N PHE A 83 -9.32 -10.29 -1.35
CA PHE A 83 -10.50 -9.77 -0.68
C PHE A 83 -10.99 -10.80 0.35
N ALA A 84 -10.98 -10.42 1.61
CA ALA A 84 -11.52 -11.22 2.70
C ALA A 84 -11.95 -10.28 3.84
N GLU A 85 -12.85 -10.73 4.71
CA GLU A 85 -13.35 -9.93 5.84
C GLU A 85 -13.88 -8.54 5.39
N ASN A 86 -14.49 -8.50 4.20
CA ASN A 86 -15.05 -7.31 3.57
C ASN A 86 -14.02 -6.18 3.33
N ARG A 87 -12.78 -6.56 3.03
CA ARG A 87 -11.70 -5.64 2.67
C ARG A 87 -10.59 -6.31 1.86
N TRP A 88 -9.75 -5.53 1.22
CA TRP A 88 -8.50 -5.98 0.62
C TRP A 88 -7.46 -6.22 1.70
N LEU A 89 -6.92 -7.44 1.76
CA LEU A 89 -5.89 -7.87 2.70
C LEU A 89 -4.61 -8.18 1.93
N PRO A 90 -3.45 -7.61 2.31
CA PRO A 90 -2.19 -7.96 1.68
C PRO A 90 -1.80 -9.40 2.06
N VAL A 91 -1.24 -10.15 1.11
CA VAL A 91 -0.68 -11.49 1.31
C VAL A 91 0.83 -11.45 1.21
N HIS A 92 1.35 -10.67 0.29
CA HIS A 92 2.78 -10.49 0.09
C HIS A 92 3.06 -9.07 -0.38
N SER A 93 4.04 -8.43 0.23
CA SER A 93 4.53 -7.12 -0.16
C SER A 93 6.05 -7.14 -0.22
N ARG A 94 6.62 -6.56 -1.26
CA ARG A 94 8.06 -6.40 -1.43
C ARG A 94 8.37 -5.00 -1.90
N SER A 95 9.32 -4.37 -1.28
CA SER A 95 9.82 -3.06 -1.72
C SER A 95 11.32 -3.09 -1.87
N TRP A 96 11.78 -2.48 -2.94
CA TRP A 96 13.18 -2.23 -3.23
C TRP A 96 13.36 -0.75 -3.52
N PHE A 97 14.35 -0.14 -2.91
CA PHE A 97 14.67 1.27 -3.08
C PHE A 97 16.18 1.46 -3.12
N SER A 98 16.65 2.23 -4.07
CA SER A 98 18.05 2.62 -4.20
C SER A 98 18.18 4.13 -4.29
N VAL A 99 19.12 4.71 -3.56
CA VAL A 99 19.46 6.13 -3.65
C VAL A 99 20.96 6.33 -3.44
N GLY A 100 21.62 6.95 -4.42
CA GLY A 100 23.07 7.17 -4.37
C GLY A 100 23.86 5.84 -4.20
N GLY A 101 23.39 4.75 -4.79
CA GLY A 101 23.98 3.42 -4.69
C GLY A 101 23.78 2.71 -3.35
N ARG A 102 22.91 3.25 -2.46
CA ARG A 102 22.51 2.59 -1.20
C ARG A 102 21.22 1.86 -1.42
N LEU A 103 21.19 0.62 -0.95
CA LEU A 103 20.08 -0.28 -1.18
C LEU A 103 19.24 -0.48 0.09
N SER A 104 17.93 -0.46 -0.07
CA SER A 104 16.96 -0.91 0.92
C SER A 104 16.01 -1.92 0.30
N LEU A 105 15.87 -3.06 0.94
CA LEU A 105 14.96 -4.13 0.55
C LEU A 105 14.10 -4.49 1.75
N THR A 106 12.79 -4.61 1.53
CA THR A 106 11.85 -5.13 2.54
C THR A 106 10.94 -6.15 1.88
N GLU A 107 10.71 -7.27 2.55
CA GLU A 107 9.80 -8.32 2.13
C GLU A 107 8.92 -8.73 3.31
N ILE A 108 7.61 -8.81 3.06
CA ILE A 108 6.61 -9.07 4.08
C ILE A 108 5.63 -10.12 3.56
N HIS A 109 5.43 -11.18 4.35
CA HIS A 109 4.43 -12.19 4.10
C HIS A 109 3.40 -12.18 5.22
N TYR A 110 2.12 -12.06 4.86
CA TYR A 110 0.99 -12.03 5.79
C TYR A 110 0.27 -13.38 5.77
N ASP A 111 0.36 -14.12 6.87
CA ASP A 111 -0.36 -15.39 7.06
C ASP A 111 -1.52 -15.16 8.04
N TYR A 112 -2.70 -14.88 7.50
CA TYR A 112 -3.90 -14.64 8.31
C TYR A 112 -4.44 -15.92 8.95
N ALA A 113 -4.17 -17.09 8.38
CA ALA A 113 -4.58 -18.37 8.97
C ALA A 113 -3.78 -18.67 10.24
N ARG A 114 -2.47 -18.41 10.21
CA ARG A 114 -1.59 -18.54 11.38
C ARG A 114 -1.53 -17.27 12.23
N ARG A 115 -2.18 -16.19 11.76
CA ARG A 115 -2.17 -14.88 12.43
C ARG A 115 -0.75 -14.39 12.69
N SER A 116 0.08 -14.43 11.68
CA SER A 116 1.48 -14.04 11.77
C SER A 116 1.95 -13.29 10.52
N ILE A 117 2.93 -12.43 10.70
CA ILE A 117 3.58 -11.67 9.62
C ILE A 117 5.07 -11.98 9.70
N SER A 118 5.62 -12.55 8.62
CA SER A 118 7.06 -12.67 8.45
C SER A 118 7.59 -11.37 7.85
N TYR A 119 8.52 -10.73 8.52
CA TYR A 119 9.12 -9.47 8.12
C TYR A 119 10.62 -9.64 7.92
N ARG A 120 11.11 -9.35 6.72
CA ARG A 120 12.53 -9.34 6.39
C ARG A 120 12.89 -7.99 5.80
N ALA A 121 13.95 -7.38 6.32
CA ALA A 121 14.44 -6.12 5.77
C ALA A 121 15.97 -6.08 5.81
N ARG A 122 16.53 -5.50 4.77
CA ARG A 122 17.95 -5.20 4.66
C ARG A 122 18.11 -3.80 4.09
N ALA A 123 18.78 -2.92 4.79
CA ALA A 123 18.95 -1.54 4.37
C ALA A 123 20.35 -1.03 4.72
N GLU A 124 20.96 -0.28 3.81
CA GLU A 124 22.16 0.49 4.10
C GLU A 124 21.79 1.87 4.66
N THR A 125 22.53 2.34 5.66
CA THR A 125 22.38 3.71 6.18
C THR A 125 22.91 4.73 5.17
N PHE A 126 22.40 5.96 5.25
CA PHE A 126 22.63 6.94 4.19
C PHE A 126 24.06 7.46 4.13
N PHE A 127 24.67 7.88 5.24
CA PHE A 127 26.01 8.50 5.23
C PHE A 127 27.12 7.45 5.34
N LEU A 128 27.02 6.52 6.31
CA LEU A 128 28.10 5.59 6.68
C LEU A 128 27.98 4.21 5.99
N ARG A 129 26.91 3.95 5.24
CA ARG A 129 26.65 2.68 4.54
C ARG A 129 26.66 1.46 5.47
N ARG A 130 26.31 1.66 6.74
CA ARG A 130 26.18 0.58 7.71
C ARG A 130 24.96 -0.26 7.37
N LEU A 131 25.06 -1.55 7.60
CA LEU A 131 23.99 -2.49 7.24
C LEU A 131 23.03 -2.70 8.42
N ARG A 132 21.73 -2.51 8.17
CA ARG A 132 20.63 -2.89 9.07
C ARG A 132 19.96 -4.13 8.51
N ILE A 133 19.84 -5.17 9.34
CA ILE A 133 19.17 -6.43 8.96
C ILE A 133 18.12 -6.73 10.01
N VAL A 134 16.92 -7.06 9.54
CA VAL A 134 15.80 -7.52 10.37
C VAL A 134 15.25 -8.79 9.77
N GLU A 135 15.08 -9.79 10.60
CA GLU A 135 14.33 -11.00 10.28
C GLU A 135 13.52 -11.36 11.52
N ASP A 136 12.20 -11.25 11.42
CA ASP A 136 11.32 -11.41 12.58
C ASP A 136 9.93 -11.92 12.16
N VAL A 137 9.19 -12.45 13.14
CA VAL A 137 7.80 -12.86 12.98
C VAL A 137 6.95 -12.13 14.00
N VAL A 138 5.96 -11.39 13.52
CA VAL A 138 5.07 -10.56 14.34
C VAL A 138 3.69 -11.19 14.38
N PRO A 139 3.07 -11.42 15.56
CA PRO A 139 1.70 -11.91 15.64
C PRO A 139 0.71 -10.83 15.21
N ILE A 140 -0.39 -11.24 14.56
CA ILE A 140 -1.55 -10.39 14.27
C ILE A 140 -2.56 -10.55 15.42
N PRO A 141 -2.81 -9.55 16.26
CA PRO A 141 -3.83 -9.62 17.31
C PRO A 141 -5.23 -9.82 16.76
N THR A 142 -6.13 -10.46 17.51
CA THR A 142 -7.52 -10.70 17.09
C THR A 142 -8.25 -9.39 16.86
N GLY A 143 -9.00 -9.31 15.75
CA GLY A 143 -9.78 -8.13 15.40
C GLY A 143 -8.96 -6.95 14.88
N LEU A 144 -7.65 -7.13 14.67
CA LEU A 144 -6.78 -6.09 14.19
C LEU A 144 -6.57 -6.24 12.68
N HIS A 145 -6.75 -5.15 11.95
CA HIS A 145 -6.48 -5.09 10.51
C HIS A 145 -5.06 -4.55 10.28
N VAL A 146 -4.34 -5.23 9.39
CA VAL A 146 -2.98 -4.83 8.99
C VAL A 146 -2.99 -4.59 7.49
N ASP A 147 -2.53 -3.42 7.08
CA ASP A 147 -2.42 -3.03 5.68
C ASP A 147 -0.95 -2.82 5.27
N ASP A 148 -0.69 -2.92 3.99
CA ASP A 148 0.41 -2.23 3.35
C ASP A 148 -0.10 -0.96 2.62
N VAL A 149 0.79 -0.22 1.99
CA VAL A 149 0.42 1.03 1.29
C VAL A 149 -0.60 0.78 0.18
N VAL A 150 -0.51 -0.37 -0.50
CA VAL A 150 -1.39 -0.71 -1.63
C VAL A 150 -2.77 -1.11 -1.13
N SER A 151 -2.86 -2.06 -0.19
CA SER A 151 -4.16 -2.50 0.35
C SER A 151 -4.89 -1.37 1.05
N ALA A 152 -4.18 -0.49 1.78
CA ALA A 152 -4.77 0.72 2.37
C ALA A 152 -5.38 1.63 1.30
N THR A 153 -4.65 1.86 0.20
CA THR A 153 -5.13 2.68 -0.93
C THR A 153 -6.36 2.06 -1.60
N LEU A 154 -6.34 0.76 -1.87
CA LEU A 154 -7.47 0.03 -2.45
C LEU A 154 -8.70 0.07 -1.53
N ASN A 155 -8.51 -0.18 -0.23
CA ASN A 155 -9.58 -0.12 0.76
C ASN A 155 -10.22 1.28 0.84
N TYR A 156 -9.42 2.34 0.74
CA TYR A 156 -9.94 3.71 0.74
C TYR A 156 -10.66 4.03 -0.58
N ALA A 157 -10.09 3.68 -1.72
CA ALA A 157 -10.69 3.92 -3.03
C ALA A 157 -12.04 3.21 -3.19
N ASP A 158 -12.13 1.96 -2.76
CA ASP A 158 -13.37 1.16 -2.81
C ASP A 158 -14.37 1.50 -1.68
N GLY A 159 -14.06 2.48 -0.79
CA GLY A 159 -14.92 2.89 0.32
C GLY A 159 -15.03 1.87 1.46
N LEU A 160 -14.13 0.90 1.51
CA LEU A 160 -14.07 -0.16 2.51
C LEU A 160 -13.36 0.30 3.78
N TRP A 161 -12.42 1.22 3.66
CA TRP A 161 -11.76 1.87 4.78
C TRP A 161 -12.54 3.15 5.14
N ARG A 162 -13.40 3.03 6.14
CA ARG A 162 -14.26 4.12 6.57
C ARG A 162 -13.61 4.93 7.68
N PRO A 163 -13.66 6.27 7.62
CA PRO A 163 -13.17 7.09 8.72
C PRO A 163 -14.04 6.91 9.96
N SER A 164 -13.40 6.92 11.12
CA SER A 164 -14.04 7.06 12.43
C SER A 164 -13.48 8.32 13.08
N ASP A 165 -14.36 9.22 13.55
CA ASP A 165 -14.00 10.51 14.12
C ASP A 165 -13.09 11.36 13.22
N GLY A 166 -13.36 11.33 11.90
CA GLY A 166 -12.57 12.05 10.91
C GLY A 166 -11.17 11.48 10.62
N ALA A 167 -10.87 10.29 11.12
CA ALA A 167 -9.59 9.64 10.90
C ALA A 167 -9.75 8.23 10.33
N LEU A 168 -8.85 7.87 9.42
CA LEU A 168 -8.62 6.51 8.96
C LEU A 168 -7.59 5.86 9.88
N ARG A 169 -7.89 4.67 10.40
CA ARG A 169 -7.00 3.94 11.30
C ARG A 169 -6.74 2.54 10.78
N THR A 170 -5.48 2.16 10.73
CA THR A 170 -5.02 0.79 10.43
C THR A 170 -3.72 0.51 11.15
N PHE A 171 -3.20 -0.69 10.99
CA PHE A 171 -1.85 -1.05 11.45
C PHE A 171 -0.99 -1.42 10.25
N VAL A 172 0.29 -1.08 10.35
CA VAL A 172 1.31 -1.48 9.38
C VAL A 172 2.46 -2.16 10.10
N VAL A 173 3.09 -3.12 9.46
CA VAL A 173 4.28 -3.75 10.02
C VAL A 173 5.51 -2.96 9.59
N ARG A 174 6.42 -2.74 10.52
CA ARG A 174 7.68 -2.06 10.26
C ARG A 174 8.81 -2.58 11.17
N ARG A 175 10.02 -2.18 10.87
CA ARG A 175 11.14 -2.32 11.82
C ARG A 175 10.89 -1.41 13.03
N ARG A 176 11.02 -1.96 14.24
CA ARG A 176 11.01 -1.17 15.48
C ARG A 176 12.19 -0.22 15.49
N ARG A 177 11.93 1.03 15.80
CA ARG A 177 12.94 2.07 15.98
C ARG A 177 13.06 2.48 17.44
N SER A 178 14.29 2.77 17.89
CA SER A 178 14.46 3.59 19.09
C SER A 178 14.07 5.04 18.80
N PRO A 179 13.41 5.75 19.74
CA PRO A 179 13.10 7.18 19.57
C PRO A 179 14.33 8.03 19.22
N ASP A 180 15.49 7.69 19.78
CA ASP A 180 16.74 8.43 19.61
C ASP A 180 17.59 7.91 18.44
N GLU A 181 17.10 6.95 17.66
CA GLU A 181 17.85 6.35 16.54
C GLU A 181 18.08 7.37 15.43
N GLY A 182 19.33 7.70 15.20
CA GLY A 182 19.79 8.58 14.12
C GLY A 182 19.79 7.90 12.74
N PRO A 183 20.05 8.67 11.67
CA PRO A 183 20.05 8.16 10.29
C PRO A 183 21.07 7.05 10.04
N ASP A 184 22.19 7.04 10.74
CA ASP A 184 23.29 6.08 10.56
C ASP A 184 23.50 5.12 11.74
N ASP A 185 22.63 5.15 12.74
CA ASP A 185 22.71 4.23 13.85
C ASP A 185 22.33 2.82 13.42
N VAL A 186 23.04 1.83 13.97
CA VAL A 186 22.77 0.42 13.78
C VAL A 186 22.75 -0.30 15.13
N SER A 187 21.86 -1.29 15.23
CA SER A 187 21.74 -2.17 16.38
C SER A 187 22.13 -3.59 16.00
N SER A 188 22.62 -4.35 16.95
CA SER A 188 22.90 -5.78 16.79
C SER A 188 21.62 -6.64 16.73
N SER A 189 20.48 -6.11 17.22
CA SER A 189 19.22 -6.84 17.25
C SER A 189 18.06 -5.91 16.90
N TYR A 190 17.62 -5.98 15.67
CA TYR A 190 16.38 -5.33 15.25
C TYR A 190 15.19 -6.27 15.38
N ARG A 191 14.03 -5.71 15.69
CA ARG A 191 12.75 -6.40 15.73
C ARG A 191 11.77 -5.70 14.80
N ALA A 192 10.76 -6.44 14.36
CA ALA A 192 9.60 -5.88 13.72
C ALA A 192 8.48 -5.64 14.74
N GLU A 193 7.56 -4.75 14.39
CA GLU A 193 6.38 -4.46 15.21
C GLU A 193 5.21 -4.00 14.35
N LEU A 194 3.99 -4.18 14.85
CA LEU A 194 2.81 -3.52 14.33
C LEU A 194 2.74 -2.12 14.90
N THR A 195 2.63 -1.14 14.01
CA THR A 195 2.54 0.28 14.38
C THR A 195 1.21 0.82 13.89
N PRO A 196 0.43 1.52 14.74
CA PRO A 196 -0.77 2.17 14.30
C PRO A 196 -0.43 3.27 13.30
N LEU A 197 -1.22 3.36 12.24
CA LEU A 197 -1.23 4.45 11.29
C LEU A 197 -2.58 5.13 11.37
N GLU A 198 -2.58 6.40 11.76
CA GLU A 198 -3.74 7.26 11.76
C GLU A 198 -3.57 8.37 10.74
N ALA A 199 -4.53 8.49 9.82
CA ALA A 199 -4.57 9.53 8.82
C ALA A 199 -5.82 10.38 9.02
N ARG A 200 -5.68 11.64 9.37
CA ARG A 200 -6.79 12.57 9.56
C ARG A 200 -7.26 13.10 8.22
N LEU A 201 -8.55 12.90 7.94
CA LEU A 201 -9.19 13.30 6.70
C LEU A 201 -9.79 14.70 6.81
N THR A 202 -9.59 15.48 5.76
CA THR A 202 -10.30 16.73 5.51
C THR A 202 -10.83 16.68 4.09
N THR A 203 -12.08 17.10 3.90
CA THR A 203 -12.67 17.17 2.55
C THR A 203 -12.90 18.62 2.19
N ASP A 204 -12.39 19.03 1.06
CA ASP A 204 -12.66 20.35 0.49
C ASP A 204 -14.02 20.34 -0.19
N ALA A 205 -14.96 21.06 0.39
CA ALA A 205 -16.35 21.13 -0.10
C ALA A 205 -16.45 21.82 -1.47
N ALA A 206 -15.45 22.63 -1.88
CA ALA A 206 -15.50 23.37 -3.12
C ALA A 206 -15.18 22.49 -4.35
N ASN A 207 -14.30 21.51 -4.21
CA ASN A 207 -13.82 20.68 -5.32
C ASN A 207 -14.02 19.17 -5.12
N GLY A 208 -14.57 18.76 -3.97
CA GLY A 208 -14.85 17.36 -3.62
C GLY A 208 -13.59 16.50 -3.40
N LYS A 209 -12.39 17.10 -3.37
CA LYS A 209 -11.16 16.40 -3.07
C LYS A 209 -11.01 16.22 -1.56
N SER A 210 -10.39 15.12 -1.18
CA SER A 210 -10.05 14.85 0.21
C SER A 210 -8.54 14.94 0.39
N SER A 211 -8.10 15.42 1.55
CA SER A 211 -6.71 15.28 1.97
C SER A 211 -6.61 14.46 3.24
N ALA A 212 -5.52 13.72 3.39
CA ALA A 212 -5.20 12.97 4.59
C ALA A 212 -3.83 13.39 5.12
N VAL A 213 -3.78 13.72 6.40
CA VAL A 213 -2.55 14.12 7.09
C VAL A 213 -2.17 13.05 8.10
N PHE A 214 -0.91 12.60 8.09
CA PHE A 214 -0.42 11.53 8.95
C PHE A 214 1.04 11.69 9.35
N ASP A 215 1.39 11.19 10.54
CA ASP A 215 2.76 11.23 11.06
C ASP A 215 3.57 10.05 10.53
N LEU A 216 4.64 10.35 9.79
CA LEU A 216 5.60 9.35 9.30
C LEU A 216 6.84 9.20 10.21
N SER A 217 6.95 9.96 11.30
CA SER A 217 8.11 9.88 12.19
C SER A 217 8.32 8.50 12.83
N PRO A 218 7.26 7.71 13.10
CA PRO A 218 7.45 6.33 13.54
C PRO A 218 8.14 5.45 12.49
N PHE A 219 8.02 5.77 11.21
CA PHE A 219 8.45 4.93 10.10
C PHE A 219 9.85 5.27 9.58
N SER A 220 10.30 6.50 9.76
CA SER A 220 11.58 6.95 9.23
C SER A 220 12.31 7.91 10.16
N SER A 221 13.63 7.70 10.33
CA SER A 221 14.51 8.64 11.06
C SER A 221 14.70 9.98 10.35
N TRP A 222 14.27 10.10 9.11
CA TRP A 222 14.27 11.34 8.34
C TRP A 222 13.02 12.19 8.56
N MET A 223 11.97 11.63 9.16
CA MET A 223 10.70 12.32 9.39
C MET A 223 10.66 13.03 10.75
N ARG A 224 9.84 14.07 10.86
CA ARG A 224 9.60 14.82 12.10
C ARG A 224 8.11 14.77 12.46
N PRO A 225 7.76 14.53 13.73
CA PRO A 225 6.35 14.56 14.18
C PRO A 225 5.67 15.92 13.91
N SER A 226 6.43 17.03 13.98
CA SER A 226 5.93 18.38 13.75
C SER A 226 5.68 18.72 12.26
N ARG A 227 6.03 17.82 11.35
CA ARG A 227 5.84 18.00 9.90
C ARG A 227 5.25 16.72 9.31
N PRO A 228 3.94 16.53 9.47
CA PRO A 228 3.26 15.36 8.96
C PRO A 228 3.33 15.32 7.43
N ALA A 229 3.16 14.12 6.88
CA ALA A 229 2.94 13.94 5.47
C ALA A 229 1.48 14.22 5.13
N GLU A 230 1.24 14.64 3.89
CA GLU A 230 -0.08 14.89 3.35
C GLU A 230 -0.28 14.10 2.06
N ILE A 231 -1.47 13.50 1.91
CA ILE A 231 -1.93 12.89 0.67
C ILE A 231 -3.17 13.67 0.22
N ILE A 232 -3.18 14.11 -1.04
CA ILE A 232 -4.36 14.65 -1.71
C ILE A 232 -4.93 13.56 -2.60
N PHE A 233 -6.22 13.29 -2.43
CA PHE A 233 -6.97 12.31 -3.20
C PHE A 233 -7.86 13.00 -4.22
N GLY A 234 -7.96 12.43 -5.40
CA GLY A 234 -8.94 12.81 -6.40
C GLY A 234 -10.38 12.44 -5.99
N THR A 235 -11.33 12.82 -6.82
CA THR A 235 -12.76 12.49 -6.64
C THR A 235 -13.03 10.98 -6.68
N ASN A 236 -12.16 10.22 -7.35
CA ASN A 236 -12.16 8.75 -7.36
C ASN A 236 -11.49 8.12 -6.11
N ARG A 237 -11.11 8.92 -5.12
CA ARG A 237 -10.37 8.52 -3.90
C ARG A 237 -9.00 7.89 -4.17
N ARG A 238 -8.42 8.10 -5.35
CA ARG A 238 -7.04 7.70 -5.63
C ARG A 238 -6.09 8.82 -5.26
N PRO A 239 -4.88 8.53 -4.75
CA PRO A 239 -3.88 9.55 -4.49
C PRO A 239 -3.48 10.28 -5.77
N GLU A 240 -3.41 11.61 -5.73
CA GLU A 240 -2.91 12.46 -6.82
C GLU A 240 -1.59 13.13 -6.46
N LEU A 241 -1.44 13.49 -5.18
CA LEU A 241 -0.26 14.16 -4.68
C LEU A 241 0.07 13.66 -3.28
N ILE A 242 1.35 13.36 -3.04
CA ILE A 242 1.87 13.05 -1.71
C ILE A 242 3.02 13.98 -1.44
N THR A 243 2.97 14.68 -0.30
CA THR A 243 4.04 15.59 0.14
C THR A 243 4.50 15.23 1.53
N SER A 244 5.79 15.38 1.77
CA SER A 244 6.35 15.23 3.11
C SER A 244 7.60 16.07 3.27
N SER A 245 7.76 16.70 4.43
CA SER A 245 8.97 17.38 4.83
C SER A 245 9.77 16.53 5.81
N MET A 246 11.07 16.49 5.63
CA MET A 246 11.99 15.66 6.41
C MET A 246 12.97 16.51 7.20
N ILE A 247 13.86 15.88 7.97
CA ILE A 247 14.96 16.56 8.66
C ILE A 247 15.93 17.20 7.66
N LEU A 248 16.76 18.13 8.14
CA LEU A 248 17.79 18.83 7.33
C LEU A 248 17.19 19.50 6.07
N GLY A 249 15.97 20.04 6.17
CA GLY A 249 15.31 20.71 5.05
C GLY A 249 15.05 19.82 3.82
N SER A 250 15.06 18.53 4.03
CA SER A 250 14.75 17.55 2.98
C SER A 250 13.24 17.46 2.74
N SER A 251 12.84 17.05 1.54
CA SER A 251 11.44 16.94 1.16
C SER A 251 11.20 15.83 0.15
N VAL A 252 9.96 15.33 0.11
CA VAL A 252 9.49 14.42 -0.92
C VAL A 252 8.18 14.96 -1.48
N THR A 253 8.07 14.98 -2.80
CA THR A 253 6.83 15.28 -3.50
C THR A 253 6.60 14.20 -4.55
N ILE A 254 5.49 13.49 -4.47
CA ILE A 254 5.10 12.45 -5.43
C ILE A 254 3.82 12.90 -6.10
N ARG A 255 3.83 12.99 -7.42
CA ARG A 255 2.67 13.29 -8.26
C ARG A 255 2.27 12.02 -8.98
N LEU A 256 1.00 11.64 -8.85
CA LEU A 256 0.46 10.46 -9.49
C LEU A 256 -0.51 10.90 -10.59
N GLY A 257 -0.27 10.41 -11.80
CA GLY A 257 -1.23 10.49 -12.89
C GLY A 257 -2.38 9.53 -12.65
N SER A 258 -3.52 9.78 -13.27
CA SER A 258 -4.69 8.89 -13.16
C SER A 258 -4.34 7.45 -13.55
N VAL A 259 -4.64 6.53 -12.67
CA VAL A 259 -4.68 5.09 -12.91
C VAL A 259 -6.06 4.73 -13.45
#